data_ea2cf4f6a9f2c7d21af2ebaf334d602a
#
_entry.id   ea2cf4f6a9f2c7d21af2ebaf334d602a
#
_cell.length_a   1.000
_cell.length_b   1.000
_cell.length_c   1.000
_cell.angle_alpha   90.00
_cell.angle_beta   90.00
_cell.angle_gamma   90.00
#
_symmetry.space_group_name_H-M   'P 1'
#
loop_
_entity.id
_entity.type
_entity.pdbx_description
1 polymer ?
#
loop_
_entity_poly.entity_id
_entity_poly.type
_entity_poly.pdbx_seq_one_letter_code
_entity_poly.pdbx_strand_id
1 'polypeptide(L)'
;MVAMMVVKPSFMIFVGMVLGGIIMAVTSSGVLGVWVGLELNFFGFIPLLLGKNMLEGECCLKYFVIQVLGSGVFFLGVLMVISKMMVSLALSFWGGIFLVCSGLFLKLGLFPFHFWFPSVVSFSSWSNLFLLSTFQKLAPFWVISGLSMGVEFVGFMGMLICVTSLVGAIGGLGQIYFRPLFAYSSLVHSGWMGLLCLSGSMSFLLYMLLYSVILGGFVFSLWLSQLSYVGGLNSKNSSENSVVFWVSAFFLSLAGLPPLLGSVLKLYGVLVLNNSFLLVLSVLILSSVVSLFYYLNMFFSLSVSGVEKLDWGMGRSSEVSFFNPRNFFVLLNMVSGILCLLFLGLLT
;
A
#
# COMPACT_ATOMS: atom_id res chain seq x y z
N MET A 1 14.79 -16.65 -21.92
CA MET A 1 14.18 -15.90 -23.03
C MET A 1 13.39 -14.76 -22.41
N VAL A 2 14.00 -13.57 -22.32
CA VAL A 2 13.36 -12.36 -21.79
C VAL A 2 12.40 -11.93 -22.91
N ALA A 3 11.11 -12.28 -22.77
CA ALA A 3 10.09 -11.69 -23.61
C ALA A 3 10.15 -10.18 -23.36
N MET A 4 10.70 -9.42 -24.31
CA MET A 4 10.57 -7.97 -24.35
C MET A 4 9.11 -7.67 -24.05
N MET A 5 8.84 -7.01 -22.94
CA MET A 5 7.53 -6.42 -22.69
C MET A 5 7.29 -5.42 -23.84
N VAL A 6 6.60 -5.85 -24.87
CA VAL A 6 5.93 -4.90 -25.77
C VAL A 6 4.84 -4.27 -24.92
N VAL A 7 5.19 -3.18 -24.25
CA VAL A 7 4.23 -2.39 -23.47
C VAL A 7 3.21 -1.90 -24.49
N LYS A 8 2.00 -2.42 -24.42
CA LYS A 8 0.93 -2.00 -25.33
C LYS A 8 0.77 -0.48 -25.21
N PRO A 9 0.71 0.27 -26.29
CA PRO A 9 0.56 1.73 -26.23
C PRO A 9 -0.66 2.17 -25.41
N SER A 10 -1.73 1.36 -25.41
CA SER A 10 -2.89 1.57 -24.53
C SER A 10 -2.56 1.54 -23.05
N PHE A 11 -1.63 0.66 -22.59
CA PHE A 11 -1.21 0.61 -21.21
C PHE A 11 -0.51 1.91 -20.77
N MET A 12 0.36 2.47 -21.61
CA MET A 12 1.06 3.73 -21.32
C MET A 12 0.09 4.91 -21.22
N ILE A 13 -0.95 4.95 -22.07
CA ILE A 13 -1.97 6.00 -22.02
C ILE A 13 -2.72 5.94 -20.69
N PHE A 14 -3.16 4.77 -20.25
CA PHE A 14 -3.90 4.63 -19.00
C PHE A 14 -3.06 4.90 -17.76
N VAL A 15 -1.80 4.46 -17.73
CA VAL A 15 -0.85 4.86 -16.69
C VAL A 15 -0.62 6.37 -16.70
N GLY A 16 -0.50 6.98 -17.88
CA GLY A 16 -0.41 8.43 -18.02
C GLY A 16 -1.63 9.16 -17.46
N MET A 17 -2.85 8.64 -17.67
CA MET A 17 -4.08 9.19 -17.08
C MET A 17 -4.07 9.06 -15.54
N VAL A 18 -3.62 7.94 -14.99
CA VAL A 18 -3.48 7.75 -13.53
C VAL A 18 -2.52 8.79 -12.95
N LEU A 19 -1.33 8.93 -13.53
CA LEU A 19 -0.34 9.90 -13.06
C LEU A 19 -0.82 11.36 -13.26
N GLY A 20 -1.40 11.67 -14.39
CA GLY A 20 -2.00 12.99 -14.67
C GLY A 20 -3.11 13.35 -13.66
N GLY A 21 -3.96 12.39 -13.31
CA GLY A 21 -4.99 12.56 -12.29
C GLY A 21 -4.41 12.85 -10.90
N ILE A 22 -3.32 12.16 -10.51
CA ILE A 22 -2.60 12.43 -9.26
C ILE A 22 -2.00 13.85 -9.26
N ILE A 23 -1.31 14.22 -10.34
CA ILE A 23 -0.70 15.55 -10.47
C ILE A 23 -1.78 16.63 -10.40
N MET A 24 -2.90 16.47 -11.11
CA MET A 24 -4.03 17.40 -11.02
C MET A 24 -4.58 17.53 -9.60
N ALA A 25 -4.78 16.42 -8.90
CA ALA A 25 -5.30 16.44 -7.53
C ALA A 25 -4.34 17.13 -6.54
N VAL A 26 -3.02 16.99 -6.74
CA VAL A 26 -1.99 17.57 -5.87
C VAL A 26 -1.79 19.07 -6.15
N THR A 27 -1.84 19.49 -7.41
CA THR A 27 -1.53 20.88 -7.82
C THR A 27 -2.74 21.81 -7.82
N SER A 28 -3.96 21.25 -7.85
CA SER A 28 -5.17 22.06 -7.89
C SER A 28 -5.42 22.76 -6.54
N SER A 29 -5.65 24.08 -6.58
CA SER A 29 -6.05 24.87 -5.42
C SER A 29 -7.56 24.82 -5.15
N GLY A 30 -8.36 24.47 -6.15
CA GLY A 30 -9.81 24.42 -6.06
C GLY A 30 -10.34 23.00 -5.86
N VAL A 31 -11.39 22.85 -5.05
CA VAL A 31 -11.97 21.53 -4.71
C VAL A 31 -12.52 20.80 -5.94
N LEU A 32 -13.00 21.53 -6.96
CA LEU A 32 -13.43 20.95 -8.24
C LEU A 32 -12.24 20.33 -9.01
N GLY A 33 -11.08 21.01 -9.01
CA GLY A 33 -9.86 20.46 -9.62
C GLY A 33 -9.37 19.20 -8.91
N VAL A 34 -9.46 19.16 -7.57
CA VAL A 34 -9.20 17.94 -6.78
C VAL A 34 -10.14 16.81 -7.20
N TRP A 35 -11.43 17.08 -7.29
CA TRP A 35 -12.42 16.08 -7.69
C TRP A 35 -12.14 15.52 -9.09
N VAL A 36 -11.91 16.40 -10.07
CA VAL A 36 -11.57 15.99 -11.45
C VAL A 36 -10.28 15.15 -11.46
N GLY A 37 -9.26 15.54 -10.68
CA GLY A 37 -8.02 14.77 -10.55
C GLY A 37 -8.26 13.36 -10.00
N LEU A 38 -9.10 13.23 -8.97
CA LEU A 38 -9.50 11.94 -8.40
C LEU A 38 -10.28 11.07 -9.39
N GLU A 39 -11.15 11.68 -10.22
CA GLU A 39 -11.90 10.97 -11.26
C GLU A 39 -10.99 10.51 -12.41
N LEU A 40 -10.09 11.36 -12.89
CA LEU A 40 -9.12 10.97 -13.92
C LEU A 40 -8.24 9.80 -13.47
N ASN A 41 -7.78 9.81 -12.22
CA ASN A 41 -7.03 8.71 -11.65
C ASN A 41 -7.84 7.41 -11.65
N PHE A 42 -9.09 7.48 -11.22
CA PHE A 42 -10.02 6.37 -11.22
C PHE A 42 -10.30 5.81 -12.62
N PHE A 43 -10.68 6.67 -13.58
CA PHE A 43 -10.95 6.25 -14.97
C PHE A 43 -9.72 5.66 -15.67
N GLY A 44 -8.53 6.19 -15.39
CA GLY A 44 -7.29 5.63 -15.91
C GLY A 44 -6.99 4.22 -15.37
N PHE A 45 -7.41 3.90 -14.14
CA PHE A 45 -7.12 2.62 -13.52
C PHE A 45 -8.08 1.49 -13.90
N ILE A 46 -9.33 1.78 -14.26
CA ILE A 46 -10.32 0.78 -14.68
C ILE A 46 -9.81 -0.12 -15.81
N PRO A 47 -9.32 0.42 -16.94
CA PRO A 47 -8.84 -0.42 -18.04
C PRO A 47 -7.59 -1.23 -17.70
N LEU A 48 -6.80 -0.79 -16.72
CA LEU A 48 -5.65 -1.54 -16.22
C LEU A 48 -6.07 -2.77 -15.40
N LEU A 49 -7.19 -2.67 -14.68
CA LEU A 49 -7.77 -3.79 -13.92
C LEU A 49 -8.41 -4.84 -14.82
N LEU A 50 -8.94 -4.43 -15.99
CA LEU A 50 -9.58 -5.34 -16.93
C LEU A 50 -8.54 -6.30 -17.50
N GLY A 51 -8.64 -7.56 -17.11
CA GLY A 51 -7.86 -8.66 -17.64
C GLY A 51 -8.67 -9.58 -18.54
N LYS A 52 -8.08 -10.72 -18.88
CA LYS A 52 -8.74 -11.73 -19.72
C LYS A 52 -9.61 -12.71 -18.93
N ASN A 53 -9.45 -12.77 -17.61
CA ASN A 53 -10.11 -13.74 -16.74
C ASN A 53 -11.42 -13.16 -16.19
N MET A 54 -12.46 -13.98 -16.03
CA MET A 54 -13.74 -13.58 -15.40
C MET A 54 -13.53 -12.97 -14.01
N LEU A 55 -12.63 -13.52 -13.20
CA LEU A 55 -12.32 -13.02 -11.85
C LEU A 55 -11.75 -11.60 -11.85
N GLU A 56 -10.93 -11.25 -12.85
CA GLU A 56 -10.41 -9.89 -13.03
C GLU A 56 -11.54 -8.92 -13.43
N GLY A 57 -12.51 -9.38 -14.21
CA GLY A 57 -13.72 -8.61 -14.53
C GLY A 57 -14.58 -8.31 -13.31
N GLU A 58 -14.80 -9.29 -12.43
CA GLU A 58 -15.52 -9.08 -11.17
C GLU A 58 -14.80 -8.09 -10.24
N CYS A 59 -13.48 -8.16 -10.17
CA CYS A 59 -12.68 -7.19 -9.42
C CYS A 59 -12.85 -5.77 -9.94
N CYS A 60 -12.83 -5.62 -11.26
CA CYS A 60 -13.01 -4.33 -11.91
C CYS A 60 -14.39 -3.75 -11.61
N LEU A 61 -15.46 -4.56 -11.66
CA LEU A 61 -16.81 -4.12 -11.30
C LEU A 61 -16.91 -3.70 -9.83
N LYS A 62 -16.36 -4.48 -8.89
CA LYS A 62 -16.34 -4.13 -7.46
C LYS A 62 -15.62 -2.80 -7.23
N TYR A 63 -14.45 -2.63 -7.84
CA TYR A 63 -13.68 -1.40 -7.76
C TYR A 63 -14.47 -0.22 -8.34
N PHE A 64 -15.06 -0.38 -9.53
CA PHE A 64 -15.85 0.65 -10.20
C PHE A 64 -17.00 1.16 -9.32
N VAL A 65 -17.85 0.26 -8.83
CA VAL A 65 -19.02 0.64 -8.03
C VAL A 65 -18.62 1.45 -6.79
N ILE A 66 -17.60 0.97 -6.06
CA ILE A 66 -17.20 1.63 -4.81
C ILE A 66 -16.53 2.98 -5.06
N GLN A 67 -15.72 3.09 -6.12
CA GLN A 67 -15.08 4.36 -6.45
C GLN A 67 -16.09 5.42 -6.91
N VAL A 68 -17.12 5.01 -7.69
CA VAL A 68 -18.23 5.93 -8.08
C VAL A 68 -19.02 6.37 -6.86
N LEU A 69 -19.37 5.46 -5.94
CA LEU A 69 -20.02 5.82 -4.68
C LEU A 69 -19.16 6.78 -3.86
N GLY A 70 -17.85 6.50 -3.75
CA GLY A 70 -16.91 7.36 -3.04
C GLY A 70 -16.83 8.77 -3.63
N SER A 71 -16.82 8.89 -4.96
CA SER A 71 -16.81 10.21 -5.63
C SER A 71 -18.12 10.96 -5.48
N GLY A 72 -19.24 10.26 -5.54
CA GLY A 72 -20.56 10.86 -5.32
C GLY A 72 -20.71 11.43 -3.90
N VAL A 73 -20.33 10.65 -2.88
CA VAL A 73 -20.35 11.09 -1.48
C VAL A 73 -19.38 12.25 -1.24
N PHE A 74 -18.16 12.18 -1.81
CA PHE A 74 -17.20 13.27 -1.75
C PHE A 74 -17.78 14.56 -2.34
N PHE A 75 -18.36 14.50 -3.54
CA PHE A 75 -18.94 15.65 -4.22
C PHE A 75 -20.12 16.27 -3.47
N LEU A 76 -21.01 15.44 -2.92
CA LEU A 76 -22.10 15.90 -2.05
C LEU A 76 -21.57 16.62 -0.82
N GLY A 77 -20.52 16.11 -0.17
CA GLY A 77 -19.86 16.76 0.94
C GLY A 77 -19.29 18.13 0.58
N VAL A 78 -18.65 18.22 -0.59
CA VAL A 78 -18.12 19.47 -1.14
C VAL A 78 -19.24 20.51 -1.36
N LEU A 79 -20.33 20.09 -1.97
CA LEU A 79 -21.49 20.98 -2.19
C LEU A 79 -22.06 21.51 -0.87
N MET A 80 -22.14 20.68 0.16
CA MET A 80 -22.57 21.10 1.50
C MET A 80 -21.61 22.09 2.16
N VAL A 81 -20.31 21.94 1.98
CA VAL A 81 -19.30 22.89 2.49
C VAL A 81 -19.40 24.22 1.77
N ILE A 82 -19.59 24.23 0.45
CA ILE A 82 -19.73 25.47 -0.36
C ILE A 82 -21.05 26.17 -0.06
N SER A 83 -22.18 25.45 0.01
CA SER A 83 -23.50 26.04 0.29
C SER A 83 -23.56 26.75 1.64
N LYS A 84 -22.77 26.31 2.62
CA LYS A 84 -22.66 26.98 3.91
C LYS A 84 -21.94 28.32 3.87
N MET A 85 -21.05 28.54 2.93
CA MET A 85 -20.49 29.89 2.73
C MET A 85 -21.57 30.89 2.36
N MET A 86 -22.75 30.41 1.90
CA MET A 86 -23.91 31.22 1.56
C MET A 86 -24.99 31.32 2.67
N VAL A 87 -25.06 30.31 3.58
CA VAL A 87 -26.08 30.22 4.64
C VAL A 87 -25.45 29.76 5.95
N SER A 88 -25.51 30.58 7.00
CA SER A 88 -24.77 30.44 8.28
C SER A 88 -25.24 29.32 9.24
N LEU A 89 -25.48 28.10 8.76
CA LEU A 89 -25.85 26.93 9.57
C LEU A 89 -24.63 26.08 9.97
N ALA A 90 -24.21 26.12 11.24
CA ALA A 90 -23.02 25.41 11.73
C ALA A 90 -23.07 23.89 11.55
N LEU A 91 -24.26 23.27 11.68
CA LEU A 91 -24.45 21.82 11.50
C LEU A 91 -24.14 21.34 10.08
N SER A 92 -24.40 22.15 9.05
CA SER A 92 -24.12 21.75 7.65
C SER A 92 -22.64 21.69 7.32
N PHE A 93 -21.78 22.39 8.03
CA PHE A 93 -20.32 22.38 7.80
C PHE A 93 -19.65 21.11 8.31
N TRP A 94 -19.89 20.75 9.53
CA TRP A 94 -19.35 19.51 10.08
C TRP A 94 -19.89 18.30 9.34
N GLY A 95 -21.19 18.33 8.96
CA GLY A 95 -21.77 17.31 8.10
C GLY A 95 -21.11 17.22 6.72
N GLY A 96 -20.79 18.37 6.10
CA GLY A 96 -20.08 18.42 4.83
C GLY A 96 -18.66 17.86 4.91
N ILE A 97 -17.89 18.25 5.93
CA ILE A 97 -16.54 17.71 6.17
C ILE A 97 -16.59 16.19 6.42
N PHE A 98 -17.57 15.72 7.20
CA PHE A 98 -17.76 14.29 7.46
C PHE A 98 -18.02 13.51 6.16
N LEU A 99 -18.87 14.04 5.25
CA LEU A 99 -19.14 13.44 3.95
C LEU A 99 -17.90 13.45 3.05
N VAL A 100 -17.15 14.56 3.01
CA VAL A 100 -15.87 14.60 2.26
C VAL A 100 -14.92 13.50 2.73
N CYS A 101 -14.72 13.39 4.04
CA CYS A 101 -13.83 12.37 4.61
C CYS A 101 -14.34 10.95 4.39
N SER A 102 -15.66 10.70 4.53
CA SER A 102 -16.25 9.38 4.27
C SER A 102 -16.10 8.98 2.80
N GLY A 103 -16.24 9.91 1.85
CA GLY A 103 -15.96 9.67 0.44
C GLY A 103 -14.49 9.31 0.16
N LEU A 104 -13.54 9.98 0.82
CA LEU A 104 -12.12 9.65 0.72
C LEU A 104 -11.80 8.31 1.39
N PHE A 105 -12.44 7.97 2.51
CA PHE A 105 -12.29 6.68 3.18
C PHE A 105 -12.81 5.53 2.31
N LEU A 106 -13.94 5.73 1.61
CA LEU A 106 -14.43 4.80 0.58
C LEU A 106 -13.38 4.57 -0.51
N LYS A 107 -12.79 5.64 -1.06
CA LYS A 107 -11.75 5.56 -2.10
C LYS A 107 -10.49 4.86 -1.63
N LEU A 108 -10.06 5.09 -0.39
CA LEU A 108 -8.87 4.48 0.21
C LEU A 108 -9.08 3.04 0.71
N GLY A 109 -10.32 2.65 0.95
CA GLY A 109 -10.64 1.40 1.63
C GLY A 109 -10.26 1.42 3.11
N LEU A 110 -10.47 2.54 3.81
CA LEU A 110 -10.27 2.65 5.25
C LEU A 110 -11.53 2.20 6.02
N PHE A 111 -11.38 1.87 7.31
CA PHE A 111 -12.52 1.52 8.14
C PHE A 111 -13.55 2.68 8.19
N PRO A 112 -14.86 2.40 8.05
CA PRO A 112 -15.49 1.08 7.99
C PRO A 112 -15.56 0.44 6.60
N PHE A 113 -15.13 1.09 5.54
CA PHE A 113 -15.32 0.70 4.13
C PHE A 113 -14.16 -0.16 3.56
N HIS A 114 -13.48 -0.94 4.38
CA HIS A 114 -12.27 -1.67 3.98
C HIS A 114 -12.51 -2.97 3.18
N PHE A 115 -13.71 -3.55 3.22
CA PHE A 115 -14.00 -4.90 2.71
C PHE A 115 -13.72 -5.11 1.22
N TRP A 116 -13.85 -4.06 0.42
CA TRP A 116 -13.64 -4.15 -1.01
C TRP A 116 -12.15 -4.30 -1.38
N PHE A 117 -11.26 -3.71 -0.58
CA PHE A 117 -9.85 -3.65 -0.92
C PHE A 117 -9.19 -5.03 -0.98
N PRO A 118 -9.31 -5.93 0.03
CA PRO A 118 -8.79 -7.28 -0.05
C PRO A 118 -9.44 -8.11 -1.15
N SER A 119 -10.75 -7.94 -1.39
CA SER A 119 -11.47 -8.68 -2.42
C SER A 119 -11.05 -8.30 -3.85
N VAL A 120 -10.68 -7.05 -4.12
CA VAL A 120 -10.16 -6.59 -5.40
C VAL A 120 -8.70 -7.03 -5.58
N VAL A 121 -7.87 -6.84 -4.57
CA VAL A 121 -6.43 -7.17 -4.65
C VAL A 121 -6.19 -8.65 -4.84
N SER A 122 -6.99 -9.52 -4.20
CA SER A 122 -6.81 -10.98 -4.26
C SER A 122 -6.84 -11.56 -5.68
N PHE A 123 -7.58 -10.95 -6.58
CA PHE A 123 -7.72 -11.44 -7.95
C PHE A 123 -7.04 -10.53 -9.00
N SER A 124 -6.48 -9.39 -8.59
CA SER A 124 -5.76 -8.48 -9.49
C SER A 124 -4.39 -9.04 -9.91
N SER A 125 -3.84 -8.55 -11.03
CA SER A 125 -2.46 -8.84 -11.43
C SER A 125 -1.44 -8.17 -10.50
N TRP A 126 -0.18 -8.65 -10.49
CA TRP A 126 0.87 -8.09 -9.62
C TRP A 126 1.14 -6.60 -9.88
N SER A 127 1.12 -6.16 -11.14
CA SER A 127 1.26 -4.75 -11.50
C SER A 127 0.12 -3.90 -10.97
N ASN A 128 -1.12 -4.39 -11.07
CA ASN A 128 -2.30 -3.69 -10.58
C ASN A 128 -2.33 -3.63 -9.05
N LEU A 129 -1.88 -4.68 -8.37
CA LEU A 129 -1.69 -4.69 -6.93
C LEU A 129 -0.74 -3.56 -6.48
N PHE A 130 0.40 -3.41 -7.18
CA PHE A 130 1.35 -2.34 -6.89
C PHE A 130 0.72 -0.95 -7.10
N LEU A 131 0.07 -0.72 -8.24
CA LEU A 131 -0.58 0.56 -8.53
C LEU A 131 -1.68 0.90 -7.52
N LEU A 132 -2.50 -0.09 -7.14
CA LEU A 132 -3.61 0.08 -6.21
C LEU A 132 -3.13 0.37 -4.78
N SER A 133 -2.05 -0.28 -4.35
CA SER A 133 -1.50 -0.10 -3.00
C SER A 133 -0.64 1.16 -2.85
N THR A 134 -0.18 1.77 -3.95
CA THR A 134 0.68 2.96 -3.97
C THR A 134 -0.01 4.15 -4.62
N PHE A 135 -0.07 4.20 -5.94
CA PHE A 135 -0.53 5.37 -6.70
C PHE A 135 -1.98 5.76 -6.42
N GLN A 136 -2.87 4.78 -6.25
CA GLN A 136 -4.29 5.05 -5.96
C GLN A 136 -4.50 5.66 -4.57
N LYS A 137 -3.57 5.46 -3.64
CA LYS A 137 -3.64 6.03 -2.28
C LYS A 137 -3.06 7.44 -2.19
N LEU A 138 -2.16 7.84 -3.11
CA LEU A 138 -1.49 9.14 -3.04
C LEU A 138 -2.46 10.32 -3.03
N ALA A 139 -3.30 10.43 -4.05
CA ALA A 139 -4.18 11.58 -4.21
C ALA A 139 -5.20 11.73 -3.06
N PRO A 140 -5.93 10.67 -2.62
CA PRO A 140 -6.88 10.82 -1.51
C PRO A 140 -6.21 11.18 -0.18
N PHE A 141 -5.04 10.59 0.16
CA PHE A 141 -4.32 10.98 1.38
C PHE A 141 -3.78 12.40 1.31
N TRP A 142 -3.30 12.85 0.15
CA TRP A 142 -2.88 14.23 -0.03
C TRP A 142 -4.03 15.21 0.23
N VAL A 143 -5.23 14.88 -0.25
CA VAL A 143 -6.42 15.71 0.00
C VAL A 143 -6.76 15.75 1.49
N ILE A 144 -6.69 14.61 2.20
CA ILE A 144 -6.92 14.58 3.66
C ILE A 144 -5.93 15.49 4.39
N SER A 145 -4.64 15.49 4.00
CA SER A 145 -3.62 16.35 4.65
C SER A 145 -3.85 17.84 4.42
N GLY A 146 -4.53 18.22 3.34
CA GLY A 146 -4.87 19.61 3.03
C GLY A 146 -6.15 20.12 3.70
N LEU A 147 -6.97 19.24 4.30
CA LEU A 147 -8.21 19.65 4.97
C LEU A 147 -7.91 20.28 6.34
N SER A 148 -8.32 21.52 6.55
CA SER A 148 -8.29 22.18 7.85
C SER A 148 -9.39 21.64 8.77
N MET A 149 -9.02 20.68 9.62
CA MET A 149 -9.95 20.01 10.54
C MET A 149 -9.73 20.52 11.97
N GLY A 150 -10.83 20.64 12.74
CA GLY A 150 -10.72 20.89 14.19
C GLY A 150 -10.04 19.71 14.92
N VAL A 151 -9.40 19.99 16.06
CA VAL A 151 -8.63 19.01 16.84
C VAL A 151 -9.45 17.77 17.20
N GLU A 152 -10.71 17.96 17.61
CA GLU A 152 -11.63 16.85 17.96
C GLU A 152 -11.89 15.94 16.77
N PHE A 153 -12.10 16.51 15.58
CA PHE A 153 -12.36 15.77 14.37
C PHE A 153 -11.12 15.01 13.89
N VAL A 154 -9.93 15.60 14.03
CA VAL A 154 -8.64 14.94 13.78
C VAL A 154 -8.47 13.72 14.69
N GLY A 155 -8.82 13.85 15.97
CA GLY A 155 -8.81 12.73 16.93
C GLY A 155 -9.75 11.60 16.52
N PHE A 156 -10.98 11.93 16.12
CA PHE A 156 -11.95 10.95 15.62
C PHE A 156 -11.46 10.23 14.36
N MET A 157 -10.93 10.96 13.39
CA MET A 157 -10.33 10.38 12.17
C MET A 157 -9.14 9.48 12.50
N GLY A 158 -8.28 9.91 13.43
CA GLY A 158 -7.15 9.12 13.90
C GLY A 158 -7.59 7.78 14.47
N MET A 159 -8.67 7.73 15.25
CA MET A 159 -9.23 6.49 15.77
C MET A 159 -9.72 5.55 14.65
N LEU A 160 -10.46 6.03 13.67
CA LEU A 160 -10.92 5.23 12.53
C LEU A 160 -9.74 4.66 11.71
N ILE A 161 -8.70 5.47 11.51
CA ILE A 161 -7.47 5.06 10.83
C ILE A 161 -6.75 3.97 11.62
N CYS A 162 -6.70 4.05 12.94
CA CYS A 162 -6.14 2.99 13.78
C CYS A 162 -6.92 1.68 13.68
N VAL A 163 -8.24 1.75 13.68
CA VAL A 163 -9.07 0.55 13.50
C VAL A 163 -8.77 -0.11 12.15
N THR A 164 -8.46 0.66 11.08
CA THR A 164 -8.05 0.06 9.80
C THR A 164 -6.77 -0.76 9.91
N SER A 165 -5.79 -0.29 10.69
CA SER A 165 -4.56 -1.03 10.90
C SER A 165 -4.78 -2.32 11.70
N LEU A 166 -5.65 -2.31 12.70
CA LEU A 166 -6.03 -3.50 13.45
C LEU A 166 -6.74 -4.53 12.57
N VAL A 167 -7.71 -4.09 11.76
CA VAL A 167 -8.41 -4.94 10.81
C VAL A 167 -7.43 -5.56 9.80
N GLY A 168 -6.47 -4.77 9.29
CA GLY A 168 -5.42 -5.28 8.41
C GLY A 168 -4.53 -6.32 9.11
N ALA A 169 -4.16 -6.08 10.36
CA ALA A 169 -3.33 -6.99 11.14
C ALA A 169 -4.04 -8.32 11.43
N ILE A 170 -5.28 -8.28 11.88
CA ILE A 170 -6.08 -9.47 12.22
C ILE A 170 -6.47 -10.24 10.95
N GLY A 171 -6.91 -9.53 9.88
CA GLY A 171 -7.32 -10.15 8.62
C GLY A 171 -6.18 -10.81 7.85
N GLY A 172 -4.92 -10.39 8.09
CA GLY A 172 -3.73 -11.02 7.53
C GLY A 172 -3.39 -12.37 8.18
N LEU A 173 -3.89 -12.64 9.40
CA LEU A 173 -3.66 -13.91 10.08
C LEU A 173 -4.39 -15.05 9.34
N GLY A 174 -3.67 -16.12 9.04
CA GLY A 174 -4.23 -17.29 8.37
C GLY A 174 -4.31 -17.19 6.83
N GLN A 175 -3.87 -16.11 6.22
CA GLN A 175 -3.80 -16.01 4.75
C GLN A 175 -2.63 -16.86 4.20
N ILE A 176 -2.95 -17.80 3.29
CA ILE A 176 -1.97 -18.67 2.65
C ILE A 176 -1.49 -18.08 1.30
N TYR A 177 -2.37 -17.37 0.62
CA TYR A 177 -2.05 -16.74 -0.67
C TYR A 177 -1.38 -15.37 -0.47
N PHE A 178 -0.39 -15.07 -1.29
CA PHE A 178 0.36 -13.82 -1.16
C PHE A 178 -0.48 -12.58 -1.46
N ARG A 179 -1.35 -12.60 -2.48
CA ARG A 179 -2.16 -11.43 -2.86
C ARG A 179 -3.10 -10.95 -1.74
N PRO A 180 -3.95 -11.80 -1.11
CA PRO A 180 -4.75 -11.37 0.04
C PRO A 180 -3.89 -10.91 1.21
N LEU A 181 -2.78 -11.58 1.50
CA LEU A 181 -1.87 -11.19 2.56
C LEU A 181 -1.34 -9.77 2.35
N PHE A 182 -0.96 -9.43 1.10
CA PHE A 182 -0.55 -8.06 0.76
C PHE A 182 -1.66 -7.03 0.86
N ALA A 183 -2.89 -7.42 0.53
CA ALA A 183 -4.03 -6.55 0.73
C ALA A 183 -4.17 -6.14 2.19
N TYR A 184 -4.17 -7.11 3.09
CA TYR A 184 -4.26 -6.85 4.53
C TYR A 184 -3.04 -6.10 5.08
N SER A 185 -1.84 -6.43 4.63
CA SER A 185 -0.64 -5.69 5.02
C SER A 185 -0.66 -4.24 4.55
N SER A 186 -1.19 -3.97 3.35
CA SER A 186 -1.33 -2.61 2.84
C SER A 186 -2.39 -1.80 3.60
N LEU A 187 -3.37 -2.46 4.26
CA LEU A 187 -4.27 -1.81 5.22
C LEU A 187 -3.53 -1.42 6.51
N VAL A 188 -2.63 -2.26 7.02
CA VAL A 188 -1.78 -1.87 8.16
C VAL A 188 -0.94 -0.65 7.81
N HIS A 189 -0.28 -0.64 6.65
CA HIS A 189 0.51 0.51 6.20
C HIS A 189 -0.35 1.74 5.91
N SER A 190 -1.61 1.58 5.45
CA SER A 190 -2.52 2.73 5.29
C SER A 190 -2.92 3.36 6.62
N GLY A 191 -2.94 2.59 7.71
CA GLY A 191 -3.07 3.14 9.06
C GLY A 191 -1.90 4.08 9.43
N TRP A 192 -0.66 3.65 9.21
CA TRP A 192 0.52 4.50 9.42
C TRP A 192 0.51 5.74 8.52
N MET A 193 0.23 5.56 7.22
CA MET A 193 0.13 6.66 6.25
C MET A 193 -0.93 7.67 6.63
N GLY A 194 -2.10 7.20 7.07
CA GLY A 194 -3.22 8.07 7.44
C GLY A 194 -2.91 8.95 8.65
N LEU A 195 -2.27 8.40 9.70
CA LEU A 195 -1.87 9.21 10.84
C LEU A 195 -0.75 10.20 10.49
N LEU A 196 0.23 9.79 9.70
CA LEU A 196 1.26 10.70 9.21
C LEU A 196 0.68 11.79 8.31
N CYS A 197 -0.37 11.49 7.56
CA CYS A 197 -1.10 12.45 6.78
C CYS A 197 -1.78 13.52 7.66
N LEU A 198 -2.34 13.14 8.81
CA LEU A 198 -2.93 14.06 9.80
C LEU A 198 -1.87 14.89 10.53
N SER A 199 -0.63 14.41 10.65
CA SER A 199 0.48 15.16 11.25
C SER A 199 1.15 16.13 10.28
N GLY A 200 1.18 15.81 8.98
CA GLY A 200 1.75 16.67 7.95
C GLY A 200 1.89 15.99 6.58
N SER A 201 1.77 16.78 5.53
CA SER A 201 1.82 16.28 4.16
C SER A 201 3.20 15.70 3.78
N MET A 202 4.30 16.33 4.24
CA MET A 202 5.66 15.89 3.94
C MET A 202 6.01 14.57 4.63
N SER A 203 5.53 14.37 5.87
CA SER A 203 5.75 13.12 6.61
C SER A 203 5.06 11.94 5.94
N PHE A 204 3.84 12.14 5.44
CA PHE A 204 3.13 11.15 4.63
C PHE A 204 3.88 10.81 3.34
N LEU A 205 4.35 11.81 2.59
CA LEU A 205 5.04 11.60 1.32
C LEU A 205 6.33 10.78 1.50
N LEU A 206 7.14 11.07 2.51
CA LEU A 206 8.35 10.30 2.81
C LEU A 206 8.02 8.83 3.11
N TYR A 207 7.02 8.60 3.97
CA TYR A 207 6.59 7.24 4.27
C TYR A 207 6.11 6.50 3.02
N MET A 208 5.29 7.16 2.21
CA MET A 208 4.74 6.59 0.98
C MET A 208 5.83 6.24 -0.03
N LEU A 209 6.85 7.09 -0.16
CA LEU A 209 7.98 6.87 -1.06
C LEU A 209 8.77 5.62 -0.65
N LEU A 210 9.17 5.53 0.62
CA LEU A 210 9.90 4.36 1.15
C LEU A 210 9.07 3.07 1.02
N TYR A 211 7.78 3.13 1.34
CA TYR A 211 6.86 2.00 1.18
C TYR A 211 6.77 1.54 -0.27
N SER A 212 6.67 2.47 -1.22
CA SER A 212 6.58 2.14 -2.65
C SER A 212 7.84 1.43 -3.17
N VAL A 213 9.03 1.81 -2.67
CA VAL A 213 10.30 1.15 -3.01
C VAL A 213 10.32 -0.31 -2.51
N ILE A 214 9.94 -0.55 -1.25
CA ILE A 214 9.91 -1.90 -0.68
C ILE A 214 8.91 -2.77 -1.42
N LEU A 215 7.69 -2.27 -1.60
CA LEU A 215 6.62 -3.00 -2.25
C LEU A 215 6.92 -3.26 -3.73
N GLY A 216 7.52 -2.29 -4.43
CA GLY A 216 7.94 -2.43 -5.83
C GLY A 216 8.98 -3.54 -6.01
N GLY A 217 10.01 -3.55 -5.19
CA GLY A 217 11.03 -4.61 -5.19
C GLY A 217 10.43 -5.99 -4.89
N PHE A 218 9.50 -6.04 -3.94
CA PHE A 218 8.81 -7.27 -3.58
C PHE A 218 7.90 -7.79 -4.72
N VAL A 219 7.03 -6.95 -5.25
CA VAL A 219 6.13 -7.31 -6.36
C VAL A 219 6.92 -7.72 -7.60
N PHE A 220 8.03 -7.04 -7.89
CA PHE A 220 8.92 -7.41 -8.97
C PHE A 220 9.53 -8.81 -8.77
N SER A 221 9.95 -9.15 -7.55
CA SER A 221 10.48 -10.48 -7.23
C SER A 221 9.45 -11.59 -7.39
N LEU A 222 8.20 -11.36 -6.97
CA LEU A 222 7.08 -12.29 -7.15
C LEU A 222 6.65 -12.43 -8.61
N TRP A 223 6.66 -11.35 -9.37
CA TRP A 223 6.36 -11.38 -10.79
C TRP A 223 7.37 -12.23 -11.56
N LEU A 224 8.65 -12.14 -11.22
CA LEU A 224 9.70 -12.95 -11.80
C LEU A 224 9.59 -14.44 -11.43
N SER A 225 9.13 -14.73 -10.21
CA SER A 225 9.01 -16.10 -9.70
C SER A 225 7.70 -16.78 -10.07
N GLN A 226 6.68 -16.01 -10.46
CA GLN A 226 5.30 -16.46 -10.68
C GLN A 226 4.67 -17.20 -9.47
N LEU A 227 5.22 -17.00 -8.27
CA LEU A 227 4.72 -17.59 -7.04
C LEU A 227 3.41 -16.93 -6.63
N SER A 228 2.38 -17.72 -6.36
CA SER A 228 1.07 -17.26 -5.88
C SER A 228 0.77 -17.65 -4.44
N TYR A 229 1.39 -18.73 -3.94
CA TYR A 229 1.25 -19.25 -2.57
C TYR A 229 2.52 -20.01 -2.16
N VAL A 230 2.67 -20.26 -0.86
CA VAL A 230 3.88 -20.86 -0.28
C VAL A 230 4.18 -22.25 -0.84
N GLY A 231 3.17 -23.09 -1.05
CA GLY A 231 3.32 -24.44 -1.59
C GLY A 231 3.57 -24.54 -3.11
N GLY A 232 3.57 -23.41 -3.82
CA GLY A 232 3.72 -23.37 -5.28
C GLY A 232 5.15 -23.61 -5.82
N LEU A 233 6.10 -23.91 -4.96
CA LEU A 233 7.51 -24.17 -5.29
C LEU A 233 7.75 -25.56 -5.91
N ASN A 234 6.90 -25.97 -6.85
CA ASN A 234 6.98 -27.35 -7.42
C ASN A 234 8.02 -27.53 -8.54
N SER A 235 8.90 -26.58 -8.78
CA SER A 235 9.80 -26.69 -9.92
C SER A 235 11.21 -27.18 -9.59
N LYS A 236 11.74 -27.89 -10.55
CA LYS A 236 12.98 -28.66 -10.49
C LYS A 236 14.25 -27.83 -10.80
N ASN A 237 14.17 -26.50 -10.81
CA ASN A 237 15.28 -25.67 -11.29
C ASN A 237 16.03 -24.97 -10.15
N SER A 238 17.34 -25.11 -10.10
CA SER A 238 18.27 -24.49 -9.14
C SER A 238 18.23 -22.95 -9.12
N SER A 239 17.72 -22.31 -10.18
CA SER A 239 17.52 -20.87 -10.24
C SER A 239 16.38 -20.36 -9.33
N GLU A 240 15.55 -21.24 -8.80
CA GLU A 240 14.42 -20.88 -7.94
C GLU A 240 14.81 -20.72 -6.47
N ASN A 241 15.85 -21.39 -6.00
CA ASN A 241 16.32 -21.23 -4.62
C ASN A 241 16.76 -19.77 -4.36
N SER A 242 17.40 -19.12 -5.33
CA SER A 242 17.76 -17.71 -5.20
C SER A 242 16.53 -16.80 -5.13
N VAL A 243 15.46 -17.11 -5.86
CA VAL A 243 14.22 -16.32 -5.86
C VAL A 243 13.49 -16.45 -4.53
N VAL A 244 13.44 -17.65 -3.96
CA VAL A 244 12.85 -17.90 -2.63
C VAL A 244 13.55 -17.05 -1.57
N PHE A 245 14.89 -17.04 -1.59
CA PHE A 245 15.67 -16.20 -0.68
C PHE A 245 15.33 -14.72 -0.82
N TRP A 246 15.16 -14.21 -2.05
CA TRP A 246 14.83 -12.80 -2.30
C TRP A 246 13.43 -12.45 -1.83
N VAL A 247 12.44 -13.29 -2.11
CA VAL A 247 11.06 -13.12 -1.65
C VAL A 247 11.01 -13.12 -0.11
N SER A 248 11.72 -14.06 0.53
CA SER A 248 11.78 -14.15 1.99
C SER A 248 12.44 -12.92 2.64
N ALA A 249 13.48 -12.35 2.04
CA ALA A 249 14.13 -11.13 2.52
C ALA A 249 13.19 -9.90 2.45
N PHE A 250 12.34 -9.81 1.43
CA PHE A 250 11.33 -8.75 1.37
C PHE A 250 10.22 -8.92 2.41
N PHE A 251 9.83 -10.16 2.75
CA PHE A 251 8.91 -10.37 3.87
C PHE A 251 9.48 -9.84 5.18
N LEU A 252 10.76 -10.09 5.46
CA LEU A 252 11.43 -9.53 6.64
C LEU A 252 11.50 -8.00 6.62
N SER A 253 11.68 -7.43 5.41
CA SER A 253 11.64 -5.98 5.25
C SER A 253 10.25 -5.40 5.57
N LEU A 254 9.16 -5.97 5.04
CA LEU A 254 7.80 -5.55 5.35
C LEU A 254 7.44 -5.79 6.82
N ALA A 255 7.98 -6.84 7.44
CA ALA A 255 7.87 -7.08 8.87
C ALA A 255 8.49 -5.95 9.71
N GLY A 256 9.47 -5.24 9.16
CA GLY A 256 10.14 -4.13 9.83
C GLY A 256 11.27 -4.57 10.75
N LEU A 257 11.97 -5.64 10.39
CA LEU A 257 13.15 -6.07 11.15
C LEU A 257 14.37 -5.22 10.79
N PRO A 258 15.15 -4.75 11.80
CA PRO A 258 16.43 -4.13 11.52
C PRO A 258 17.39 -5.21 10.94
N PRO A 259 18.23 -4.93 9.97
CA PRO A 259 18.64 -3.62 9.43
C PRO A 259 17.93 -3.21 8.12
N LEU A 260 16.73 -3.72 7.84
CA LEU A 260 16.02 -3.51 6.57
C LEU A 260 15.25 -2.19 6.53
N LEU A 261 14.97 -1.68 5.32
CA LEU A 261 14.23 -0.43 5.10
C LEU A 261 12.86 -0.37 5.81
N GLY A 262 12.19 -1.50 5.98
CA GLY A 262 10.90 -1.54 6.68
C GLY A 262 10.95 -1.14 8.14
N SER A 263 12.09 -1.33 8.82
CA SER A 263 12.28 -0.83 10.19
C SER A 263 12.35 0.70 10.22
N VAL A 264 12.99 1.30 9.22
CA VAL A 264 13.08 2.75 9.06
C VAL A 264 11.71 3.39 8.94
N LEU A 265 10.80 2.77 8.14
CA LEU A 265 9.41 3.24 8.01
C LEU A 265 8.71 3.34 9.35
N LYS A 266 8.79 2.30 10.17
CA LYS A 266 8.12 2.24 11.47
C LYS A 266 8.76 3.22 12.47
N LEU A 267 10.10 3.26 12.54
CA LEU A 267 10.81 4.20 13.40
C LEU A 267 10.51 5.65 13.05
N TYR A 268 10.54 5.99 11.73
CA TYR A 268 10.16 7.32 11.27
C TYR A 268 8.72 7.68 11.68
N GLY A 269 7.77 6.75 11.50
CA GLY A 269 6.40 6.94 11.93
C GLY A 269 6.28 7.20 13.44
N VAL A 270 7.00 6.44 14.27
CA VAL A 270 7.01 6.63 15.73
C VAL A 270 7.57 8.00 16.10
N LEU A 271 8.70 8.41 15.52
CA LEU A 271 9.33 9.70 15.82
C LEU A 271 8.43 10.89 15.51
N VAL A 272 7.74 10.85 14.38
CA VAL A 272 6.83 11.94 13.97
C VAL A 272 5.57 11.99 14.82
N LEU A 273 5.00 10.84 15.18
CA LEU A 273 3.69 10.74 15.86
C LEU A 273 3.78 10.81 17.40
N ASN A 274 4.98 10.66 17.97
CA ASN A 274 5.17 10.56 19.41
C ASN A 274 4.56 11.74 20.19
N ASN A 275 4.66 12.95 19.66
CA ASN A 275 4.19 14.16 20.34
C ASN A 275 2.70 14.47 20.14
N SER A 276 2.06 13.91 19.10
CA SER A 276 0.70 14.31 18.68
C SER A 276 -0.39 13.28 18.99
N PHE A 277 -0.06 11.96 18.93
CA PHE A 277 -1.06 10.89 18.93
C PHE A 277 -0.65 9.66 19.75
N LEU A 278 -0.26 9.83 21.00
CA LEU A 278 0.37 8.78 21.81
C LEU A 278 -0.50 7.52 21.97
N LEU A 279 -1.80 7.67 22.28
CA LEU A 279 -2.73 6.54 22.42
C LEU A 279 -2.93 5.80 21.08
N VAL A 280 -3.10 6.57 20.01
CA VAL A 280 -3.32 6.04 18.66
C VAL A 280 -2.06 5.33 18.15
N LEU A 281 -0.89 5.86 18.49
CA LEU A 281 0.41 5.27 18.18
C LEU A 281 0.60 3.90 18.85
N SER A 282 0.17 3.74 20.11
CA SER A 282 0.27 2.44 20.80
C SER A 282 -0.51 1.34 20.06
N VAL A 283 -1.69 1.67 19.53
CA VAL A 283 -2.50 0.76 18.71
C VAL A 283 -1.81 0.40 17.39
N LEU A 284 -1.15 1.37 16.71
CA LEU A 284 -0.38 1.10 15.50
C LEU A 284 0.81 0.18 15.76
N ILE A 285 1.50 0.36 16.86
CA ILE A 285 2.61 -0.51 17.26
C ILE A 285 2.08 -1.94 17.48
N LEU A 286 0.98 -2.11 18.22
CA LEU A 286 0.36 -3.42 18.42
C LEU A 286 -0.05 -4.07 17.09
N SER A 287 -0.70 -3.35 16.19
CA SER A 287 -1.05 -3.87 14.86
C SER A 287 0.19 -4.27 14.05
N SER A 288 1.30 -3.55 14.20
CA SER A 288 2.56 -3.88 13.53
C SER A 288 3.26 -5.11 14.11
N VAL A 289 3.09 -5.40 15.40
CA VAL A 289 3.57 -6.65 16.04
C VAL A 289 2.76 -7.84 15.52
N VAL A 290 1.44 -7.72 15.41
CA VAL A 290 0.61 -8.78 14.82
C VAL A 290 0.99 -9.01 13.35
N SER A 291 1.25 -7.96 12.59
CA SER A 291 1.68 -8.10 11.19
C SER A 291 3.06 -8.78 11.05
N LEU A 292 3.98 -8.54 11.98
CA LEU A 292 5.26 -9.22 12.03
C LEU A 292 5.08 -10.75 12.14
N PHE A 293 4.12 -11.21 12.94
CA PHE A 293 3.87 -12.64 13.14
C PHE A 293 3.53 -13.36 11.81
N TYR A 294 2.59 -12.83 11.01
CA TYR A 294 2.26 -13.51 9.74
C TYR A 294 3.38 -13.40 8.70
N TYR A 295 4.19 -12.34 8.70
CA TYR A 295 5.35 -12.26 7.83
C TYR A 295 6.45 -13.26 8.21
N LEU A 296 6.70 -13.45 9.51
CA LEU A 296 7.64 -14.47 9.98
C LEU A 296 7.15 -15.88 9.61
N ASN A 297 5.85 -16.17 9.76
CA ASN A 297 5.30 -17.44 9.35
C ASN A 297 5.52 -17.70 7.85
N MET A 298 5.34 -16.68 6.99
CA MET A 298 5.63 -16.80 5.56
C MET A 298 7.12 -16.97 5.28
N PHE A 299 7.97 -16.26 5.99
CA PHE A 299 9.42 -16.42 5.88
C PHE A 299 9.86 -17.84 6.24
N PHE A 300 9.43 -18.38 7.37
CA PHE A 300 9.79 -19.72 7.80
C PHE A 300 9.25 -20.79 6.85
N SER A 301 8.01 -20.68 6.41
CA SER A 301 7.42 -21.64 5.47
C SER A 301 8.14 -21.67 4.12
N LEU A 302 8.58 -20.51 3.62
CA LEU A 302 9.40 -20.44 2.40
C LEU A 302 10.81 -20.99 2.63
N SER A 303 11.45 -20.71 3.75
CA SER A 303 12.81 -21.21 4.06
C SER A 303 12.83 -22.72 4.23
N VAL A 304 11.87 -23.31 4.94
CA VAL A 304 11.76 -24.77 5.13
C VAL A 304 11.52 -25.47 3.77
N SER A 305 10.58 -24.96 2.97
CA SER A 305 10.33 -25.54 1.63
C SER A 305 11.53 -25.43 0.68
N GLY A 306 12.42 -24.45 0.90
CA GLY A 306 13.69 -24.32 0.19
C GLY A 306 14.75 -25.35 0.62
N VAL A 307 14.83 -25.64 1.92
CA VAL A 307 15.82 -26.58 2.50
C VAL A 307 15.49 -28.03 2.14
N GLU A 308 14.24 -28.46 2.25
CA GLU A 308 13.83 -29.83 1.89
C GLU A 308 14.23 -30.24 0.45
N LYS A 309 14.37 -29.26 -0.45
CA LYS A 309 14.81 -29.49 -1.83
C LYS A 309 16.33 -29.59 -2.00
N LEU A 310 17.12 -29.04 -1.09
CA LEU A 310 18.58 -29.15 -1.10
C LEU A 310 19.03 -30.54 -0.70
N ASP A 311 18.32 -31.20 0.22
CA ASP A 311 18.70 -32.54 0.71
C ASP A 311 18.47 -33.67 -0.33
N TRP A 312 17.58 -33.48 -1.30
CA TRP A 312 17.28 -34.46 -2.37
C TRP A 312 18.09 -34.24 -3.67
N GLY A 313 18.84 -33.16 -3.75
CA GLY A 313 19.61 -32.77 -4.93
C GLY A 313 21.09 -32.60 -4.62
N MET A 314 21.82 -33.68 -4.32
CA MET A 314 23.28 -33.63 -4.22
C MET A 314 23.93 -33.07 -5.49
N GLY A 315 24.57 -31.90 -5.34
CA GLY A 315 25.66 -31.45 -6.18
C GLY A 315 25.32 -30.67 -7.43
N ARG A 316 24.98 -29.41 -7.23
CA ARG A 316 25.44 -28.32 -8.12
C ARG A 316 25.50 -27.04 -7.31
N SER A 317 26.68 -26.62 -6.89
CA SER A 317 26.98 -25.25 -6.46
C SER A 317 26.71 -24.33 -7.64
N SER A 318 25.47 -23.77 -7.71
CA SER A 318 25.21 -22.67 -8.59
C SER A 318 25.95 -21.46 -8.03
N GLU A 319 26.99 -21.02 -8.74
CA GLU A 319 27.65 -19.74 -8.46
C GLU A 319 26.59 -18.67 -8.31
N VAL A 320 26.48 -18.11 -7.13
CA VAL A 320 25.61 -16.98 -6.84
C VAL A 320 26.23 -15.80 -7.56
N SER A 321 25.84 -15.55 -8.80
CA SER A 321 26.30 -14.38 -9.53
C SER A 321 25.76 -13.12 -8.83
N PHE A 322 26.65 -12.38 -8.17
CA PHE A 322 26.34 -11.15 -7.45
C PHE A 322 25.70 -10.07 -8.36
N PHE A 323 25.87 -10.15 -9.65
CA PHE A 323 25.39 -9.19 -10.65
C PHE A 323 23.96 -9.47 -11.20
N ASN A 324 23.19 -10.38 -10.62
CA ASN A 324 21.79 -10.50 -11.00
C ASN A 324 20.99 -9.27 -10.54
N PRO A 325 20.10 -8.68 -11.38
CA PRO A 325 19.28 -7.53 -10.99
C PRO A 325 18.43 -7.79 -9.73
N ARG A 326 18.14 -9.05 -9.44
CA ARG A 326 17.45 -9.47 -8.20
C ARG A 326 18.30 -9.18 -6.96
N ASN A 327 19.61 -9.52 -7.00
CA ASN A 327 20.56 -9.29 -5.92
C ASN A 327 20.69 -7.78 -5.63
N PHE A 328 20.65 -6.96 -6.67
CA PHE A 328 20.72 -5.52 -6.56
C PHE A 328 19.59 -4.93 -5.70
N PHE A 329 18.34 -5.33 -5.91
CA PHE A 329 17.20 -4.79 -5.14
C PHE A 329 17.26 -5.13 -3.65
N VAL A 330 17.76 -6.30 -3.27
CA VAL A 330 17.89 -6.64 -1.84
C VAL A 330 19.10 -5.98 -1.21
N LEU A 331 20.23 -5.94 -1.92
CA LEU A 331 21.38 -5.15 -1.47
C LEU A 331 21.00 -3.69 -1.28
N LEU A 332 20.23 -3.13 -2.21
CA LEU A 332 19.71 -1.78 -2.09
C LEU A 332 18.80 -1.63 -0.85
N ASN A 333 17.94 -2.59 -0.58
CA ASN A 333 17.08 -2.60 0.61
C ASN A 333 17.89 -2.70 1.91
N MET A 334 18.93 -3.54 1.96
CA MET A 334 19.82 -3.67 3.11
C MET A 334 20.66 -2.40 3.33
N VAL A 335 21.39 -1.96 2.29
CA VAL A 335 22.30 -0.81 2.37
C VAL A 335 21.54 0.47 2.67
N SER A 336 20.41 0.71 1.99
CA SER A 336 19.57 1.89 2.26
C SER A 336 18.95 1.84 3.66
N GLY A 337 18.57 0.65 4.15
CA GLY A 337 18.09 0.48 5.53
C GLY A 337 19.15 0.89 6.55
N ILE A 338 20.37 0.40 6.42
CA ILE A 338 21.50 0.74 7.32
C ILE A 338 21.81 2.24 7.24
N LEU A 339 21.93 2.81 6.05
CA LEU A 339 22.21 4.24 5.87
C LEU A 339 21.13 5.13 6.50
N CYS A 340 19.84 4.79 6.27
CA CYS A 340 18.75 5.55 6.87
C CYS A 340 18.69 5.40 8.39
N LEU A 341 19.01 4.23 8.96
CA LEU A 341 19.09 4.06 10.42
C LEU A 341 20.22 4.89 11.02
N LEU A 342 21.40 4.92 10.37
CA LEU A 342 22.51 5.78 10.80
C LEU A 342 22.12 7.26 10.75
N PHE A 343 21.42 7.69 9.68
CA PHE A 343 20.98 9.07 9.54
C PHE A 343 19.92 9.46 10.59
N LEU A 344 18.97 8.58 10.89
CA LEU A 344 17.99 8.80 11.97
C LEU A 344 18.67 8.85 13.34
N GLY A 345 19.67 8.02 13.59
CA GLY A 345 20.46 8.06 14.84
C GLY A 345 21.33 9.31 15.01
N LEU A 346 21.63 10.02 13.92
CA LEU A 346 22.32 11.31 13.97
C LEU A 346 21.36 12.49 14.23
N LEU A 347 20.06 12.31 13.97
CA LEU A 347 19.03 13.34 14.16
C LEU A 347 18.35 13.28 15.53
N THR A 348 18.49 12.15 16.24
CA THR A 348 18.04 11.96 17.65
C THR A 348 19.16 12.24 18.62
#